data_d75cabf724576b64a26638cbbf1d2919
#
_entry.id   d75cabf724576b64a26638cbbf1d2919
#
_cell.length_a   1.000
_cell.length_b   1.000
_cell.length_c   1.000
_cell.angle_alpha   90.00
_cell.angle_beta   90.00
_cell.angle_gamma   90.00
#
_symmetry.space_group_name_H-M   'P 1'
#
loop_
_entity.id
_entity.type
_entity.pdbx_description
1 polymer ?
#
loop_
_entity_poly.entity_id
_entity_poly.type
_entity_poly.pdbx_seq_one_letter_code
_entity_poly.pdbx_strand_id
1 'polypeptide(L)'
;MVESSDGKLNSELFRRMKDKVQEIAVSEGSFYIDQFGSPDVRPSYAAIGSEISEQVGGNVDAYCAAVGTGGSLMGAIDGVAASGMKPAVYALEPTQSPMLTTGKGGGHMVESIALGFVPPSLDLSLIEEVRAINQDVGFEMWRRLAKEEGILAGGSTGLNVVAALAIAKELGPGKRVVTVGCDYGIKYLGGHIYI
;
A
#
# COMPACT_ATOMS: atom_id res chain seq x y z
N MET A 1 -23.34 8.55 -5.55
CA MET A 1 -22.07 7.83 -5.80
C MET A 1 -21.20 8.72 -6.70
N VAL A 2 -19.89 8.76 -6.49
CA VAL A 2 -18.96 9.49 -7.38
C VAL A 2 -18.31 8.46 -8.30
N GLU A 3 -18.54 8.57 -9.60
CA GLU A 3 -18.05 7.61 -10.59
C GLU A 3 -16.81 8.16 -11.31
N SER A 4 -15.88 7.26 -11.67
CA SER A 4 -14.78 7.59 -12.54
C SER A 4 -15.27 7.72 -13.99
N SER A 5 -14.78 8.72 -14.71
CA SER A 5 -15.15 8.94 -16.13
C SER A 5 -14.53 7.92 -17.09
N ASP A 6 -13.43 7.29 -16.68
CA ASP A 6 -12.64 6.35 -17.50
C ASP A 6 -12.43 4.98 -16.83
N GLY A 7 -13.11 4.75 -15.69
CA GLY A 7 -12.98 3.52 -14.90
C GLY A 7 -11.67 3.39 -14.15
N LYS A 8 -10.82 4.42 -14.16
CA LYS A 8 -9.50 4.41 -13.51
C LYS A 8 -9.49 5.25 -12.23
N LEU A 9 -8.60 4.89 -11.33
CA LEU A 9 -8.30 5.70 -10.15
C LEU A 9 -7.32 6.80 -10.56
N ASN A 10 -7.64 8.05 -10.21
CA ASN A 10 -6.82 9.22 -10.49
C ASN A 10 -7.09 10.34 -9.46
N SER A 11 -6.26 11.38 -9.45
CA SER A 11 -6.36 12.49 -8.51
C SER A 11 -7.66 13.29 -8.61
N GLU A 12 -8.25 13.40 -9.81
CA GLU A 12 -9.52 14.10 -10.00
C GLU A 12 -10.68 13.36 -9.34
N LEU A 13 -10.75 12.03 -9.51
CA LEU A 13 -11.75 11.20 -8.82
C LEU A 13 -11.66 11.41 -7.31
N PHE A 14 -10.45 11.37 -6.74
CA PHE A 14 -10.25 11.59 -5.30
C PHE A 14 -10.69 12.98 -4.85
N ARG A 15 -10.38 14.03 -5.61
CA ARG A 15 -10.84 15.39 -5.32
C ARG A 15 -12.37 15.43 -5.26
N ARG A 16 -13.05 14.92 -6.28
CA ARG A 16 -14.53 14.87 -6.32
C ARG A 16 -15.13 14.07 -5.17
N MET A 17 -14.50 12.95 -4.79
CA MET A 17 -14.92 12.18 -3.63
C MET A 17 -14.78 12.99 -2.34
N LYS A 18 -13.65 13.68 -2.15
CA LYS A 18 -13.40 14.54 -0.98
C LYS A 18 -14.43 15.69 -0.90
N ASP A 19 -14.67 16.37 -2.01
CA ASP A 19 -15.68 17.44 -2.08
C ASP A 19 -17.07 16.91 -1.67
N LYS A 20 -17.45 15.72 -2.16
CA LYS A 20 -18.74 15.10 -1.80
C LYS A 20 -18.81 14.69 -0.33
N VAL A 21 -17.73 14.18 0.23
CA VAL A 21 -17.65 13.84 1.66
C VAL A 21 -17.79 15.09 2.52
N GLN A 22 -17.13 16.18 2.15
CA GLN A 22 -17.26 17.47 2.87
C GLN A 22 -18.69 18.01 2.83
N GLU A 23 -19.36 17.91 1.68
CA GLU A 23 -20.77 18.29 1.55
C GLU A 23 -21.66 17.49 2.53
N ILE A 24 -21.43 16.18 2.63
CA ILE A 24 -22.18 15.31 3.53
C ILE A 24 -21.83 15.57 5.01
N ALA A 25 -20.57 15.84 5.30
CA ALA A 25 -20.06 16.02 6.65
C ALA A 25 -20.62 17.26 7.36
N VAL A 26 -21.11 18.27 6.61
CA VAL A 26 -21.80 19.44 7.18
C VAL A 26 -23.24 19.11 7.60
N SER A 27 -23.78 17.93 7.24
CA SER A 27 -25.10 17.50 7.64
C SER A 27 -25.12 17.16 9.14
N GLU A 28 -26.21 17.48 9.82
CA GLU A 28 -26.41 17.15 11.23
C GLU A 28 -26.26 15.64 11.49
N GLY A 29 -25.51 15.28 12.54
CA GLY A 29 -25.29 13.89 12.94
C GLY A 29 -24.30 13.10 12.08
N SER A 30 -23.66 13.75 11.11
CA SER A 30 -22.62 13.11 10.28
C SER A 30 -21.26 13.18 10.96
N PHE A 31 -20.49 12.09 10.84
CA PHE A 31 -19.10 12.02 11.29
C PHE A 31 -18.20 11.60 10.12
N TYR A 32 -17.19 12.41 9.82
CA TYR A 32 -16.21 12.12 8.79
C TYR A 32 -14.94 11.53 9.41
N ILE A 33 -14.65 10.27 9.07
CA ILE A 33 -13.37 9.65 9.38
C ILE A 33 -12.38 10.06 8.28
N ASP A 34 -11.53 11.05 8.55
CA ASP A 34 -10.52 11.48 7.60
C ASP A 34 -9.28 10.57 7.70
N GLN A 35 -9.28 9.49 6.92
CA GLN A 35 -8.16 8.55 6.89
C GLN A 35 -6.83 9.16 6.39
N PHE A 36 -6.84 10.36 5.85
CA PHE A 36 -5.62 11.05 5.40
C PHE A 36 -5.15 12.12 6.39
N GLY A 37 -6.07 12.75 7.11
CA GLY A 37 -5.77 13.81 8.07
C GLY A 37 -5.77 13.38 9.52
N SER A 38 -6.34 12.21 9.86
CA SER A 38 -6.38 11.73 11.24
C SER A 38 -4.99 11.35 11.76
N PRO A 39 -4.58 11.89 12.93
CA PRO A 39 -3.32 11.51 13.56
C PRO A 39 -3.29 10.05 14.05
N ASP A 40 -4.46 9.42 14.18
CA ASP A 40 -4.58 8.05 14.70
C ASP A 40 -4.27 6.98 13.64
N VAL A 41 -4.24 7.34 12.35
CA VAL A 41 -4.03 6.39 11.27
C VAL A 41 -2.70 5.67 11.39
N ARG A 42 -1.59 6.38 11.54
CA ARG A 42 -0.26 5.78 11.65
C ARG A 42 -0.10 4.94 12.93
N PRO A 43 -0.46 5.42 14.13
CA PRO A 43 -0.36 4.61 15.34
C PRO A 43 -1.23 3.34 15.34
N SER A 44 -2.40 3.37 14.70
CA SER A 44 -3.29 2.21 14.65
C SER A 44 -2.69 0.98 13.94
N TYR A 45 -1.68 1.20 13.08
CA TYR A 45 -0.99 0.13 12.37
C TYR A 45 0.30 -0.35 13.07
N ALA A 46 0.68 0.21 14.21
CA ALA A 46 1.90 -0.21 14.92
C ALA A 46 1.84 -1.69 15.38
N ALA A 47 0.64 -2.22 15.65
CA ALA A 47 0.43 -3.62 15.97
C ALA A 47 0.98 -4.57 14.90
N ILE A 48 0.86 -4.22 13.61
CA ILE A 48 1.42 -5.01 12.50
C ILE A 48 2.93 -5.18 12.67
N GLY A 49 3.64 -4.11 13.01
CA GLY A 49 5.09 -4.15 13.22
C GLY A 49 5.48 -5.01 14.43
N SER A 50 4.69 -4.95 15.50
CA SER A 50 4.90 -5.81 16.67
C SER A 50 4.71 -7.28 16.33
N GLU A 51 3.65 -7.63 15.62
CA GLU A 51 3.37 -9.00 15.14
C GLU A 51 4.47 -9.50 14.20
N ILE A 52 4.95 -8.67 13.26
CA ILE A 52 6.09 -8.99 12.41
C ILE A 52 7.31 -9.34 13.25
N SER A 53 7.61 -8.52 14.25
CA SER A 53 8.78 -8.68 15.13
C SER A 53 8.72 -9.98 15.92
N GLU A 54 7.55 -10.36 16.40
CA GLU A 54 7.32 -11.62 17.13
C GLU A 54 7.42 -12.84 16.20
N GLN A 55 6.82 -12.78 15.00
CA GLN A 55 6.71 -13.92 14.10
C GLN A 55 7.99 -14.22 13.34
N VAL A 56 8.77 -13.21 12.99
CA VAL A 56 10.01 -13.38 12.19
C VAL A 56 11.10 -14.11 12.97
N GLY A 57 11.12 -14.03 14.30
CA GLY A 57 12.10 -14.71 15.13
C GLY A 57 13.55 -14.30 14.86
N GLY A 58 13.77 -13.03 14.52
CA GLY A 58 15.10 -12.47 14.22
C GLY A 58 15.00 -11.11 13.55
N ASN A 59 16.07 -10.68 12.87
CA ASN A 59 16.11 -9.37 12.23
C ASN A 59 15.25 -9.33 10.95
N VAL A 60 14.64 -8.17 10.70
CA VAL A 60 14.03 -7.79 9.40
C VAL A 60 15.02 -6.86 8.71
N ASP A 61 15.55 -7.28 7.54
CA ASP A 61 16.53 -6.50 6.79
C ASP A 61 15.85 -5.44 5.91
N ALA A 62 14.68 -5.75 5.36
CA ALA A 62 13.89 -4.81 4.58
C ALA A 62 12.38 -5.00 4.79
N TYR A 63 11.64 -3.89 4.70
CA TYR A 63 10.18 -3.87 4.68
C TYR A 63 9.70 -3.07 3.47
N CYS A 64 8.74 -3.60 2.73
CA CYS A 64 8.17 -2.89 1.59
C CYS A 64 6.65 -2.99 1.55
N ALA A 65 5.97 -1.90 1.17
CA ALA A 65 4.53 -1.90 0.96
C ALA A 65 4.10 -0.80 -0.01
N ALA A 66 3.03 -1.07 -0.75
CA ALA A 66 2.38 -0.10 -1.62
C ALA A 66 1.68 0.99 -0.79
N VAL A 67 1.81 2.24 -1.25
CA VAL A 67 1.37 3.41 -0.51
C VAL A 67 -0.04 3.83 -0.93
N GLY A 68 -0.99 3.72 0.00
CA GLY A 68 -2.29 4.37 -0.05
C GLY A 68 -2.30 5.62 0.84
N THR A 69 -2.77 5.51 2.08
CA THR A 69 -2.68 6.59 3.07
C THR A 69 -1.27 6.78 3.64
N GLY A 70 -0.39 5.81 3.47
CA GLY A 70 0.92 5.73 4.12
C GLY A 70 0.87 5.15 5.54
N GLY A 71 -0.33 5.10 6.14
CA GLY A 71 -0.50 4.69 7.54
C GLY A 71 0.02 3.28 7.83
N SER A 72 -0.32 2.29 7.00
CA SER A 72 0.12 0.91 7.20
C SER A 72 1.63 0.73 7.05
N LEU A 73 2.25 1.40 6.06
CA LEU A 73 3.69 1.37 5.89
C LEU A 73 4.40 1.98 7.10
N MET A 74 4.02 3.21 7.46
CA MET A 74 4.67 3.94 8.55
C MET A 74 4.39 3.34 9.92
N GLY A 75 3.15 2.94 10.19
CA GLY A 75 2.80 2.33 11.47
C GLY A 75 3.47 0.98 11.68
N ALA A 76 3.55 0.13 10.64
CA ALA A 76 4.31 -1.11 10.74
C ALA A 76 5.79 -0.87 11.05
N ILE A 77 6.41 0.13 10.42
CA ILE A 77 7.80 0.51 10.72
C ILE A 77 7.96 1.01 12.14
N ASP A 78 7.03 1.81 12.65
CA ASP A 78 7.07 2.24 14.06
C ASP A 78 7.02 1.05 15.03
N GLY A 79 6.16 0.06 14.76
CA GLY A 79 6.06 -1.15 15.56
C GLY A 79 7.31 -2.03 15.49
N VAL A 80 7.91 -2.17 14.29
CA VAL A 80 9.19 -2.88 14.12
C VAL A 80 10.32 -2.16 14.84
N ALA A 81 10.37 -0.82 14.74
CA ALA A 81 11.38 0.00 15.42
C ALA A 81 11.27 -0.07 16.95
N ALA A 82 10.05 -0.15 17.48
CA ALA A 82 9.82 -0.33 18.91
C ALA A 82 10.42 -1.65 19.46
N SER A 83 10.60 -2.66 18.60
CA SER A 83 11.30 -3.91 18.93
C SER A 83 12.82 -3.84 18.75
N GLY A 84 13.37 -2.65 18.46
CA GLY A 84 14.81 -2.42 18.30
C GLY A 84 15.36 -2.74 16.89
N MET A 85 14.52 -3.15 15.95
CA MET A 85 14.92 -3.43 14.56
C MET A 85 14.86 -2.16 13.71
N LYS A 86 15.70 -2.09 12.66
CA LYS A 86 15.76 -0.96 11.73
C LYS A 86 15.88 -1.49 10.29
N PRO A 87 14.80 -1.98 9.69
CA PRO A 87 14.83 -2.44 8.30
C PRO A 87 15.02 -1.26 7.34
N ALA A 88 15.60 -1.53 6.17
CA ALA A 88 15.49 -0.64 5.02
C ALA A 88 14.02 -0.59 4.56
N VAL A 89 13.47 0.61 4.37
CA VAL A 89 12.05 0.82 4.08
C VAL A 89 11.84 1.20 2.63
N TYR A 90 11.03 0.43 1.92
CA TYR A 90 10.70 0.69 0.52
C TYR A 90 9.22 1.05 0.37
N ALA A 91 8.96 2.25 -0.12
CA ALA A 91 7.62 2.67 -0.52
C ALA A 91 7.35 2.26 -1.97
N LEU A 92 6.19 1.68 -2.24
CA LEU A 92 5.86 1.18 -3.58
C LEU A 92 4.70 1.95 -4.19
N GLU A 93 4.79 2.17 -5.50
CA GLU A 93 3.72 2.78 -6.30
C GLU A 93 3.63 2.09 -7.67
N PRO A 94 2.50 2.20 -8.42
CA PRO A 94 2.44 1.69 -9.77
C PRO A 94 3.16 2.62 -10.76
N THR A 95 3.87 2.06 -11.75
CA THR A 95 4.52 2.85 -12.83
C THR A 95 3.53 3.71 -13.60
N GLN A 96 2.25 3.36 -13.58
CA GLN A 96 1.17 4.09 -14.23
C GLN A 96 0.79 5.38 -13.46
N SER A 97 1.16 5.47 -12.18
CA SER A 97 0.91 6.66 -11.33
C SER A 97 2.11 6.91 -10.40
N PRO A 98 3.28 7.31 -10.96
CA PRO A 98 4.54 7.43 -10.23
C PRO A 98 4.63 8.77 -9.48
N MET A 99 3.67 9.05 -8.60
CA MET A 99 3.56 10.32 -7.87
C MET A 99 4.73 10.55 -6.92
N LEU A 100 5.17 9.49 -6.22
CA LEU A 100 6.24 9.61 -5.23
C LEU A 100 7.62 9.78 -5.89
N THR A 101 7.84 9.13 -7.05
CA THR A 101 9.12 9.21 -7.78
C THR A 101 9.22 10.40 -8.71
N THR A 102 8.12 10.82 -9.35
CA THR A 102 8.17 11.85 -10.41
C THR A 102 7.34 13.09 -10.11
N GLY A 103 6.54 13.10 -9.05
CA GLY A 103 5.58 14.16 -8.75
C GLY A 103 4.35 14.17 -9.68
N LYS A 104 4.16 13.15 -10.50
CA LYS A 104 3.06 13.08 -11.47
C LYS A 104 2.19 11.85 -11.22
N GLY A 105 0.93 12.09 -10.89
CA GLY A 105 -0.08 11.02 -10.83
C GLY A 105 -0.58 10.62 -12.22
N GLY A 106 -1.13 9.41 -12.33
CA GLY A 106 -1.73 8.86 -13.55
C GLY A 106 -2.90 7.94 -13.23
N GLY A 107 -3.58 7.45 -14.25
CA GLY A 107 -4.66 6.48 -14.09
C GLY A 107 -4.14 5.05 -14.03
N HIS A 108 -4.57 4.30 -13.02
CA HIS A 108 -4.22 2.89 -12.82
C HIS A 108 -5.41 2.09 -12.30
N MET A 109 -5.26 0.77 -12.22
CA MET A 109 -6.32 -0.18 -11.83
C MET A 109 -6.06 -0.86 -10.48
N VAL A 110 -4.99 -0.51 -9.77
CA VAL A 110 -4.69 -1.10 -8.46
C VAL A 110 -5.45 -0.33 -7.38
N GLU A 111 -6.46 -0.96 -6.80
CA GLU A 111 -7.33 -0.31 -5.82
C GLU A 111 -6.58 0.12 -4.56
N SER A 112 -7.03 1.22 -3.95
CA SER A 112 -6.66 1.72 -2.62
C SER A 112 -5.22 2.25 -2.46
N ILE A 113 -4.46 2.39 -3.55
CA ILE A 113 -3.09 2.95 -3.52
C ILE A 113 -2.92 4.07 -4.54
N ALA A 114 -1.79 4.78 -4.50
CA ALA A 114 -1.32 5.76 -5.49
C ALA A 114 -2.39 6.79 -5.90
N LEU A 115 -2.92 7.51 -4.92
CA LEU A 115 -4.10 8.38 -5.03
C LEU A 115 -3.85 9.68 -5.82
N GLY A 116 -2.65 9.85 -6.41
CA GLY A 116 -2.28 11.03 -7.18
C GLY A 116 -1.81 12.22 -6.34
N PHE A 117 -1.48 11.98 -5.08
CA PHE A 117 -0.81 12.94 -4.18
C PHE A 117 0.06 12.20 -3.16
N VAL A 118 1.00 12.91 -2.54
CA VAL A 118 1.81 12.38 -1.44
C VAL A 118 0.97 12.43 -0.17
N PRO A 119 0.66 11.28 0.47
CA PRO A 119 -0.19 11.29 1.66
C PRO A 119 0.54 11.93 2.86
N PRO A 120 -0.18 12.72 3.69
CA PRO A 120 0.43 13.44 4.82
C PRO A 120 1.12 12.55 5.87
N SER A 121 0.65 11.32 6.03
CA SER A 121 1.22 10.37 7.00
C SER A 121 2.50 9.69 6.51
N LEU A 122 2.88 9.85 5.23
CA LEU A 122 4.10 9.28 4.66
C LEU A 122 5.31 10.17 4.98
N ASP A 123 6.20 9.70 5.82
CA ASP A 123 7.47 10.35 6.11
C ASP A 123 8.55 9.84 5.14
N LEU A 124 8.83 10.62 4.11
CA LEU A 124 9.82 10.29 3.08
C LEU A 124 11.26 10.22 3.64
N SER A 125 11.54 10.82 4.79
CA SER A 125 12.87 10.75 5.41
C SER A 125 13.20 9.36 5.98
N LEU A 126 12.19 8.53 6.20
CA LEU A 126 12.31 7.16 6.66
C LEU A 126 12.36 6.14 5.49
N ILE A 127 12.18 6.59 4.25
CA ILE A 127 12.15 5.74 3.07
C ILE A 127 13.55 5.65 2.47
N GLU A 128 14.07 4.43 2.36
CA GLU A 128 15.34 4.14 1.68
C GLU A 128 15.20 4.39 0.18
N GLU A 129 14.12 3.87 -0.41
CA GLU A 129 13.86 4.00 -1.84
C GLU A 129 12.35 3.94 -2.13
N VAL A 130 11.91 4.70 -3.12
CA VAL A 130 10.58 4.53 -3.72
C VAL A 130 10.71 3.72 -4.99
N ARG A 131 9.97 2.61 -5.09
CA ARG A 131 9.98 1.73 -6.27
C ARG A 131 8.65 1.77 -7.01
N ALA A 132 8.73 2.08 -8.30
CA ALA A 132 7.59 2.02 -9.20
C ALA A 132 7.50 0.62 -9.83
N ILE A 133 6.39 -0.08 -9.60
CA ILE A 133 6.13 -1.44 -10.08
C ILE A 133 5.05 -1.39 -11.17
N ASN A 134 5.28 -2.03 -12.30
CA ASN A 134 4.24 -2.11 -13.34
C ASN A 134 3.04 -2.88 -12.82
N GLN A 135 1.83 -2.29 -12.91
CA GLN A 135 0.59 -2.91 -12.40
C GLN A 135 0.30 -4.27 -13.04
N ASP A 136 0.63 -4.46 -14.35
CA ASP A 136 0.31 -5.72 -15.05
C ASP A 136 1.20 -6.86 -14.53
N VAL A 137 2.47 -6.55 -14.20
CA VAL A 137 3.37 -7.50 -13.52
C VAL A 137 2.86 -7.81 -12.11
N GLY A 138 2.34 -6.81 -11.40
CA GLY A 138 1.68 -7.01 -10.11
C GLY A 138 0.44 -7.90 -10.21
N PHE A 139 -0.40 -7.69 -11.22
CA PHE A 139 -1.59 -8.52 -11.45
C PHE A 139 -1.26 -9.96 -11.83
N GLU A 140 -0.21 -10.17 -12.60
CA GLU A 140 0.27 -11.53 -12.88
C GLU A 140 0.77 -12.22 -11.61
N MET A 141 1.56 -11.51 -10.78
CA MET A 141 1.99 -12.04 -9.49
C MET A 141 0.81 -12.35 -8.57
N TRP A 142 -0.21 -11.52 -8.55
CA TRP A 142 -1.44 -11.76 -7.79
C TRP A 142 -2.12 -13.08 -8.19
N ARG A 143 -2.26 -13.35 -9.51
CA ARG A 143 -2.81 -14.64 -10.00
C ARG A 143 -1.93 -15.82 -9.60
N ARG A 144 -0.61 -15.67 -9.69
CA ARG A 144 0.36 -16.68 -9.31
C ARG A 144 0.29 -17.01 -7.82
N LEU A 145 0.18 -16.02 -6.96
CA LEU A 145 0.01 -16.22 -5.51
C LEU A 145 -1.22 -17.09 -5.20
N ALA A 146 -2.34 -16.81 -5.85
CA ALA A 146 -3.54 -17.61 -5.67
C ALA A 146 -3.37 -19.05 -6.19
N LYS A 147 -2.78 -19.21 -7.38
CA LYS A 147 -2.67 -20.50 -8.07
C LYS A 147 -1.54 -21.39 -7.54
N GLU A 148 -0.39 -20.80 -7.23
CA GLU A 148 0.84 -21.53 -6.90
C GLU A 148 1.03 -21.67 -5.39
N GLU A 149 0.59 -20.67 -4.60
CA GLU A 149 0.82 -20.60 -3.15
C GLU A 149 -0.47 -20.71 -2.32
N GLY A 150 -1.64 -20.71 -2.96
CA GLY A 150 -2.92 -20.71 -2.26
C GLY A 150 -3.23 -19.42 -1.50
N ILE A 151 -2.52 -18.33 -1.82
CA ILE A 151 -2.67 -17.02 -1.17
C ILE A 151 -3.67 -16.18 -1.96
N LEU A 152 -4.91 -16.14 -1.49
CA LEU A 152 -5.98 -15.34 -2.08
C LEU A 152 -5.99 -13.94 -1.44
N ALA A 153 -5.22 -13.02 -1.99
CA ALA A 153 -5.06 -11.64 -1.52
C ALA A 153 -5.56 -10.62 -2.58
N GLY A 154 -5.39 -9.33 -2.36
CA GLY A 154 -5.76 -8.28 -3.31
C GLY A 154 -4.63 -7.85 -4.26
N GLY A 155 -4.96 -6.95 -5.21
CA GLY A 155 -4.05 -6.54 -6.28
C GLY A 155 -2.79 -5.82 -5.81
N SER A 156 -2.87 -5.01 -4.76
CA SER A 156 -1.70 -4.35 -4.17
C SER A 156 -0.71 -5.34 -3.57
N THR A 157 -1.17 -6.51 -3.10
CA THR A 157 -0.30 -7.61 -2.65
C THR A 157 0.58 -8.13 -3.77
N GLY A 158 0.06 -8.21 -4.99
CA GLY A 158 0.87 -8.59 -6.15
C GLY A 158 2.04 -7.65 -6.40
N LEU A 159 1.81 -6.32 -6.33
CA LEU A 159 2.88 -5.33 -6.41
C LEU A 159 3.90 -5.51 -5.29
N ASN A 160 3.40 -5.69 -4.07
CA ASN A 160 4.22 -5.88 -2.88
C ASN A 160 5.18 -7.07 -3.03
N VAL A 161 4.66 -8.21 -3.47
CA VAL A 161 5.47 -9.43 -3.64
C VAL A 161 6.48 -9.29 -4.79
N VAL A 162 6.11 -8.65 -5.91
CA VAL A 162 7.08 -8.37 -6.99
C VAL A 162 8.26 -7.56 -6.45
N ALA A 163 7.99 -6.49 -5.70
CA ALA A 163 9.04 -5.66 -5.11
C ALA A 163 9.85 -6.44 -4.06
N ALA A 164 9.18 -7.16 -3.16
CA ALA A 164 9.84 -7.93 -2.12
C ALA A 164 10.82 -8.98 -2.69
N LEU A 165 10.43 -9.68 -3.76
CA LEU A 165 11.31 -10.64 -4.45
C LEU A 165 12.53 -9.96 -5.10
N ALA A 166 12.34 -8.78 -5.71
CA ALA A 166 13.44 -8.02 -6.28
C ALA A 166 14.42 -7.56 -5.20
N ILE A 167 13.92 -6.99 -4.09
CA ILE A 167 14.72 -6.55 -2.95
C ILE A 167 15.45 -7.75 -2.32
N ALA A 168 14.79 -8.88 -2.13
CA ALA A 168 15.41 -10.08 -1.58
C ALA A 168 16.57 -10.58 -2.46
N LYS A 169 16.40 -10.53 -3.78
CA LYS A 169 17.46 -10.89 -4.73
C LYS A 169 18.66 -9.93 -4.66
N GLU A 170 18.41 -8.64 -4.50
CA GLU A 170 19.47 -7.62 -4.38
C GLU A 170 20.24 -7.73 -3.06
N LEU A 171 19.52 -7.98 -1.95
CA LEU A 171 20.15 -8.15 -0.64
C LEU A 171 20.92 -9.45 -0.49
N GLY A 172 20.54 -10.49 -1.25
CA GLY A 172 21.22 -11.77 -1.28
C GLY A 172 20.81 -12.75 -0.17
N PRO A 173 21.49 -13.92 -0.13
CA PRO A 173 21.16 -15.00 0.80
C PRO A 173 21.23 -14.60 2.28
N GLY A 174 20.34 -15.19 3.09
CA GLY A 174 20.30 -14.97 4.54
C GLY A 174 19.61 -13.68 4.97
N LYS A 175 19.14 -12.87 4.02
CA LYS A 175 18.39 -11.64 4.29
C LYS A 175 16.88 -11.87 4.34
N ARG A 176 16.20 -11.14 5.21
CA ARG A 176 14.75 -11.22 5.39
C ARG A 176 14.07 -9.95 4.90
N VAL A 177 13.25 -10.12 3.88
CA VAL A 177 12.38 -9.07 3.35
C VAL A 177 10.95 -9.38 3.75
N VAL A 178 10.29 -8.42 4.39
CA VAL A 178 8.90 -8.56 4.83
C VAL A 178 8.03 -7.62 4.00
N THR A 179 6.86 -8.12 3.63
CA THR A 179 5.78 -7.32 3.01
C THR A 179 4.42 -7.78 3.54
N VAL A 180 3.36 -7.08 3.17
CA VAL A 180 2.01 -7.36 3.68
C VAL A 180 1.06 -7.79 2.56
N GLY A 181 0.20 -8.76 2.85
CA GLY A 181 -1.03 -9.04 2.09
C GLY A 181 -2.14 -8.12 2.62
N CYS A 182 -2.41 -7.03 1.89
CA CYS A 182 -3.18 -5.90 2.43
C CYS A 182 -4.66 -6.19 2.61
N ASP A 183 -5.25 -7.02 1.73
CA ASP A 183 -6.67 -7.33 1.75
C ASP A 183 -6.96 -8.73 1.17
N TYR A 184 -8.19 -9.18 1.35
CA TYR A 184 -8.60 -10.53 1.01
C TYR A 184 -9.15 -10.61 -0.42
N GLY A 185 -8.67 -11.59 -1.19
CA GLY A 185 -8.96 -11.73 -2.61
C GLY A 185 -10.43 -11.99 -2.97
N ILE A 186 -11.27 -12.46 -2.03
CA ILE A 186 -12.71 -12.64 -2.26
C ILE A 186 -13.40 -11.35 -2.76
N LYS A 187 -12.95 -10.20 -2.30
CA LYS A 187 -13.42 -8.88 -2.75
C LYS A 187 -13.35 -8.70 -4.28
N TYR A 188 -12.45 -9.42 -4.94
CA TYR A 188 -12.12 -9.26 -6.36
C TYR A 188 -12.68 -10.37 -7.27
N LEU A 189 -13.42 -11.33 -6.72
CA LEU A 189 -13.95 -12.47 -7.50
C LEU A 189 -14.94 -12.06 -8.60
N GLY A 190 -15.61 -10.91 -8.45
CA GLY A 190 -16.49 -10.34 -9.48
C GLY A 190 -15.78 -9.51 -10.55
N GLY A 191 -14.45 -9.36 -10.47
CA GLY A 191 -13.63 -8.59 -11.39
C GLY A 191 -12.96 -9.44 -12.47
N HIS A 192 -12.24 -8.77 -13.39
CA HIS A 192 -11.59 -9.41 -14.54
C HIS A 192 -10.28 -10.14 -14.21
N ILE A 193 -9.84 -10.20 -12.96
CA ILE A 193 -8.48 -10.62 -12.61
C ILE A 193 -8.32 -12.12 -12.53
N TYR A 194 -9.36 -12.83 -12.13
CA TYR A 194 -9.35 -14.29 -12.01
C TYR A 194 -10.01 -15.02 -13.20
N ILE A 195 -10.39 -14.28 -14.23
CA ILE A 195 -11.03 -14.82 -15.45
C ILE A 195 -10.00 -14.89 -16.57
#